data_ba2d2cdd286395c2df68372f3c17bc30
#
_entry.id   ba2d2cdd286395c2df68372f3c17bc30
#
_cell.length_a   1.000
_cell.length_b   1.000
_cell.length_c   1.000
_cell.angle_alpha   90.00
_cell.angle_beta   90.00
_cell.angle_gamma   90.00
#
_symmetry.space_group_name_H-M   'P 1'
#
loop_
_entity.id
_entity.type
_entity.pdbx_description
1 polymer ?
#
loop_
_entity_poly.entity_id
_entity_poly.type
_entity_poly.pdbx_seq_one_letter_code
_entity_poly.pdbx_strand_id
1 'polypeptide(L)'
;MAKEVTWDDQFEIGVDSIDNAHRKLFSIVRRLIHLSRDENNGQWACAEGIKYFKTYAIEHFTDEEAYMRSIGYEGYEIHKRLHDNMRYKTLPALEKDLKQSDYSQESIHHFLGICLGWLTAHIMIEDRAITGKVSYKWKKDKEGKAMVALEEALSDTIEEIFRLQTEIVSEHYSGEDFGESIIDRLVYRSEEGRPIQIFLVLEETLVLQTVSAMLDMPLKKVDKLVTNAVRELSQNIAEHIGIHFHLPSHYRLESNHTIASEQFHQKFHVENFDYSLLLNTGTGYFAFCIRAD
;
A
#
# COMPACT_ATOMS: atom_id res chain seq x y z
N MET A 1 -6.49 -21.45 -17.03
CA MET A 1 -5.58 -20.42 -17.56
C MET A 1 -5.77 -19.21 -16.65
N ALA A 2 -4.72 -18.81 -15.92
CA ALA A 2 -4.76 -17.59 -15.12
C ALA A 2 -4.99 -16.41 -16.07
N LYS A 3 -5.97 -15.57 -15.77
CA LYS A 3 -6.27 -14.38 -16.54
C LYS A 3 -5.10 -13.41 -16.33
N GLU A 4 -4.42 -13.04 -17.40
CA GLU A 4 -3.33 -12.07 -17.34
C GLU A 4 -3.94 -10.74 -16.91
N VAL A 5 -3.49 -10.20 -15.78
CA VAL A 5 -3.98 -8.92 -15.27
C VAL A 5 -3.22 -7.84 -16.02
N THR A 6 -3.92 -7.07 -16.84
CA THR A 6 -3.39 -5.93 -17.57
C THR A 6 -3.92 -4.64 -16.95
N TRP A 7 -3.24 -3.50 -17.16
CA TRP A 7 -3.81 -2.20 -16.84
C TRP A 7 -5.07 -2.01 -17.68
N ASP A 8 -6.20 -2.07 -17.04
CA ASP A 8 -7.50 -1.94 -17.66
C ASP A 8 -8.40 -1.02 -16.81
N ASP A 9 -9.67 -0.93 -17.20
CA ASP A 9 -10.69 -0.11 -16.52
C ASP A 9 -10.82 -0.39 -15.01
N GLN A 10 -10.24 -1.49 -14.50
CA GLN A 10 -10.27 -1.82 -13.07
C GLN A 10 -9.46 -0.84 -12.22
N PHE A 11 -8.39 -0.26 -12.79
CA PHE A 11 -7.52 0.70 -12.09
C PHE A 11 -7.94 2.15 -12.31
N GLU A 12 -8.99 2.39 -13.11
CA GLU A 12 -9.43 3.72 -13.44
C GLU A 12 -10.44 4.26 -12.43
N ILE A 13 -10.32 5.55 -12.14
CA ILE A 13 -11.32 6.26 -11.33
C ILE A 13 -12.51 6.72 -12.19
N GLY A 14 -12.37 6.77 -13.52
CA GLY A 14 -13.39 7.19 -14.49
C GLY A 14 -13.35 8.67 -14.81
N VAL A 15 -12.21 9.33 -14.59
CA VAL A 15 -11.94 10.73 -14.98
C VAL A 15 -10.72 10.72 -15.89
N ASP A 16 -10.93 10.85 -17.20
CA ASP A 16 -9.92 10.67 -18.24
C ASP A 16 -8.59 11.41 -17.96
N SER A 17 -8.65 12.66 -17.49
CA SER A 17 -7.44 13.44 -17.20
C SER A 17 -6.63 12.85 -16.06
N ILE A 18 -7.29 12.38 -15.01
CA ILE A 18 -6.67 11.76 -13.82
C ILE A 18 -6.18 10.36 -14.18
N ASP A 19 -7.00 9.54 -14.85
CA ASP A 19 -6.64 8.20 -15.28
C ASP A 19 -5.40 8.20 -16.21
N ASN A 20 -5.32 9.16 -17.12
CA ASN A 20 -4.14 9.35 -17.97
C ASN A 20 -2.89 9.74 -17.16
N ALA A 21 -3.05 10.55 -16.10
CA ALA A 21 -1.95 10.91 -15.22
C ALA A 21 -1.46 9.68 -14.42
N HIS A 22 -2.36 8.86 -13.92
CA HIS A 22 -2.02 7.60 -13.24
C HIS A 22 -1.24 6.65 -14.15
N ARG A 23 -1.74 6.38 -15.36
CA ARG A 23 -1.02 5.56 -16.35
C ARG A 23 0.38 6.10 -16.64
N LYS A 24 0.51 7.43 -16.71
CA LYS A 24 1.80 8.08 -16.94
C LYS A 24 2.74 7.90 -15.77
N LEU A 25 2.28 8.04 -14.51
CA LEU A 25 3.08 7.82 -13.31
C LEU A 25 3.63 6.39 -13.26
N PHE A 26 2.78 5.38 -13.45
CA PHE A 26 3.24 3.99 -13.50
C PHE A 26 4.21 3.72 -14.67
N SER A 27 3.97 4.32 -15.83
CA SER A 27 4.88 4.22 -16.98
C SER A 27 6.28 4.80 -16.66
N ILE A 28 6.33 5.91 -15.92
CA ILE A 28 7.60 6.50 -15.47
C ILE A 28 8.29 5.57 -14.47
N VAL A 29 7.57 5.05 -13.47
CA VAL A 29 8.13 4.09 -12.49
C VAL A 29 8.69 2.87 -13.20
N ARG A 30 7.92 2.25 -14.11
CA ARG A 30 8.37 1.12 -14.93
C ARG A 30 9.67 1.44 -15.68
N ARG A 31 9.74 2.60 -16.34
CA ARG A 31 10.94 3.02 -17.06
C ARG A 31 12.14 3.21 -16.15
N LEU A 32 11.93 3.79 -14.97
CA LEU A 32 12.98 3.96 -13.97
C LEU A 32 13.50 2.62 -13.44
N ILE A 33 12.62 1.64 -13.22
CA ILE A 33 13.02 0.26 -12.87
C ILE A 33 13.92 -0.34 -13.94
N HIS A 34 13.59 -0.17 -15.23
CA HIS A 34 14.46 -0.65 -16.31
C HIS A 34 15.81 0.07 -16.33
N LEU A 35 15.83 1.40 -16.17
CA LEU A 35 17.05 2.19 -16.14
C LEU A 35 17.95 1.84 -14.94
N SER A 36 17.36 1.56 -13.77
CA SER A 36 18.12 1.20 -12.57
C SER A 36 18.90 -0.12 -12.69
N ARG A 37 18.56 -0.94 -13.67
CA ARG A 37 19.24 -2.21 -13.99
C ARG A 37 20.39 -2.07 -14.99
N ASP A 38 20.57 -0.88 -15.60
CA ASP A 38 21.66 -0.60 -16.54
C ASP A 38 22.91 -0.12 -15.78
N GLU A 39 23.94 -0.98 -15.71
CA GLU A 39 25.17 -0.73 -14.97
C GLU A 39 26.03 0.42 -15.56
N ASN A 40 25.84 0.79 -16.83
CA ASN A 40 26.75 1.75 -17.50
C ASN A 40 26.29 3.22 -17.41
N ASN A 41 24.98 3.50 -17.46
CA ASN A 41 24.44 4.86 -17.46
C ASN A 41 23.17 5.00 -16.60
N GLY A 42 22.76 3.95 -15.90
CA GLY A 42 21.49 3.88 -15.17
C GLY A 42 21.37 4.94 -14.09
N GLN A 43 22.43 5.22 -13.34
CA GLN A 43 22.42 6.14 -12.21
C GLN A 43 22.04 7.57 -12.62
N TRP A 44 22.71 8.13 -13.64
CA TRP A 44 22.38 9.48 -14.12
C TRP A 44 20.98 9.55 -14.72
N ALA A 45 20.62 8.57 -15.55
CA ALA A 45 19.32 8.52 -16.18
C ALA A 45 18.19 8.36 -15.15
N CYS A 46 18.41 7.58 -14.09
CA CYS A 46 17.50 7.49 -12.96
C CYS A 46 17.38 8.81 -12.20
N ALA A 47 18.49 9.50 -11.93
CA ALA A 47 18.44 10.78 -11.22
C ALA A 47 17.59 11.82 -11.98
N GLU A 48 17.74 11.93 -13.29
CA GLU A 48 16.93 12.84 -14.10
C GLU A 48 15.45 12.37 -14.18
N GLY A 49 15.22 11.09 -14.37
CA GLY A 49 13.88 10.54 -14.40
C GLY A 49 13.13 10.65 -13.08
N ILE A 50 13.81 10.55 -11.95
CA ILE A 50 13.24 10.77 -10.60
C ILE A 50 12.81 12.24 -10.43
N LYS A 51 13.62 13.20 -10.90
CA LYS A 51 13.22 14.61 -10.89
C LYS A 51 11.95 14.84 -11.70
N TYR A 52 11.88 14.23 -12.89
CA TYR A 52 10.69 14.29 -13.72
C TYR A 52 9.47 13.66 -13.04
N PHE A 53 9.63 12.47 -12.47
CA PHE A 53 8.55 11.80 -11.71
C PHE A 53 8.01 12.70 -10.60
N LYS A 54 8.88 13.28 -9.78
CA LYS A 54 8.48 14.17 -8.67
C LYS A 54 7.68 15.37 -9.15
N THR A 55 8.18 16.05 -10.20
CA THR A 55 7.47 17.20 -10.78
C THR A 55 6.09 16.81 -11.27
N TYR A 56 6.02 15.72 -12.03
CA TYR A 56 4.76 15.23 -12.58
C TYR A 56 3.76 14.79 -11.51
N ALA A 57 4.22 14.11 -10.45
CA ALA A 57 3.36 13.72 -9.34
C ALA A 57 2.76 14.94 -8.60
N ILE A 58 3.56 16.00 -8.38
CA ILE A 58 3.10 17.22 -7.73
C ILE A 58 2.08 17.97 -8.59
N GLU A 59 2.28 18.03 -9.91
CA GLU A 59 1.33 18.60 -10.87
C GLU A 59 0.01 17.80 -10.84
N HIS A 60 0.10 16.47 -10.91
CA HIS A 60 -1.06 15.58 -10.82
C HIS A 60 -1.87 15.81 -9.52
N PHE A 61 -1.23 15.87 -8.36
CA PHE A 61 -1.93 16.15 -7.09
C PHE A 61 -2.67 17.50 -7.15
N THR A 62 -2.08 18.50 -7.79
CA THR A 62 -2.70 19.81 -7.92
C THR A 62 -3.95 19.77 -8.80
N ASP A 63 -3.90 19.05 -9.92
CA ASP A 63 -5.01 18.89 -10.85
C ASP A 63 -6.15 18.08 -10.22
N GLU A 64 -5.82 17.02 -9.50
CA GLU A 64 -6.79 16.20 -8.80
C GLU A 64 -7.47 16.95 -7.66
N GLU A 65 -6.70 17.70 -6.85
CA GLU A 65 -7.24 18.59 -5.82
C GLU A 65 -8.18 19.65 -6.41
N ALA A 66 -7.87 20.16 -7.60
CA ALA A 66 -8.77 21.09 -8.32
C ALA A 66 -10.06 20.38 -8.76
N TYR A 67 -9.96 19.17 -9.26
CA TYR A 67 -11.12 18.36 -9.62
C TYR A 67 -12.01 18.07 -8.42
N MET A 68 -11.45 17.56 -7.30
CA MET A 68 -12.19 17.29 -6.06
C MET A 68 -12.96 18.52 -5.57
N ARG A 69 -12.32 19.71 -5.58
CA ARG A 69 -13.02 20.96 -5.24
C ARG A 69 -14.15 21.29 -6.19
N SER A 70 -13.95 21.04 -7.48
CA SER A 70 -14.96 21.35 -8.50
C SER A 70 -16.26 20.56 -8.35
N ILE A 71 -16.15 19.33 -7.83
CA ILE A 71 -17.29 18.44 -7.59
C ILE A 71 -17.80 18.48 -6.14
N GLY A 72 -17.16 19.27 -5.27
CA GLY A 72 -17.54 19.35 -3.84
C GLY A 72 -17.32 18.04 -3.09
N TYR A 73 -16.22 17.32 -3.36
CA TYR A 73 -15.91 16.04 -2.71
C TYR A 73 -15.77 16.19 -1.19
N GLU A 74 -16.59 15.47 -0.43
CA GLU A 74 -16.61 15.59 1.04
C GLU A 74 -15.30 15.15 1.72
N GLY A 75 -14.57 14.17 1.11
CA GLY A 75 -13.28 13.67 1.59
C GLY A 75 -12.07 14.56 1.28
N TYR A 76 -12.26 15.73 0.64
CA TYR A 76 -11.18 16.60 0.15
C TYR A 76 -10.08 16.89 1.17
N GLU A 77 -10.44 17.29 2.40
CA GLU A 77 -9.46 17.69 3.42
C GLU A 77 -8.58 16.51 3.90
N ILE A 78 -9.14 15.30 3.94
CA ILE A 78 -8.40 14.09 4.31
C ILE A 78 -7.47 13.71 3.17
N HIS A 79 -8.01 13.65 1.97
CA HIS A 79 -7.27 13.29 0.75
C HIS A 79 -6.10 14.25 0.50
N LYS A 80 -6.36 15.55 0.58
CA LYS A 80 -5.32 16.58 0.47
C LYS A 80 -4.19 16.40 1.49
N ARG A 81 -4.48 15.97 2.72
CA ARG A 81 -3.43 15.67 3.72
C ARG A 81 -2.51 14.53 3.29
N LEU A 82 -3.04 13.53 2.59
CA LEU A 82 -2.22 12.44 2.04
C LEU A 82 -1.28 12.97 0.96
N HIS A 83 -1.78 13.80 0.05
CA HIS A 83 -0.94 14.52 -0.93
C HIS A 83 0.12 15.40 -0.28
N ASP A 84 -0.26 16.17 0.74
CA ASP A 84 0.67 17.06 1.46
C ASP A 84 1.76 16.27 2.21
N ASN A 85 1.44 15.12 2.77
CA ASN A 85 2.43 14.22 3.36
C ASN A 85 3.41 13.70 2.31
N MET A 86 2.92 13.23 1.17
CA MET A 86 3.79 12.80 0.07
C MET A 86 4.64 13.95 -0.46
N ARG A 87 4.04 15.10 -0.74
CA ARG A 87 4.68 16.30 -1.32
C ARG A 87 5.73 16.91 -0.41
N TYR A 88 5.43 17.06 0.89
CA TYR A 88 6.25 17.85 1.81
C TYR A 88 7.09 17.05 2.82
N LYS A 89 6.81 15.75 2.98
CA LYS A 89 7.56 14.89 3.90
C LYS A 89 8.24 13.73 3.18
N THR A 90 7.48 12.87 2.51
CA THR A 90 7.99 11.61 1.94
C THR A 90 8.94 11.88 0.77
N LEU A 91 8.51 12.60 -0.26
CA LEU A 91 9.38 12.91 -1.42
C LEU A 91 10.66 13.67 -1.04
N PRO A 92 10.63 14.69 -0.16
CA PRO A 92 11.86 15.35 0.31
C PRO A 92 12.80 14.42 1.09
N ALA A 93 12.25 13.52 1.94
CA ALA A 93 13.07 12.56 2.68
C ALA A 93 13.77 11.57 1.73
N LEU A 94 13.04 11.02 0.77
CA LEU A 94 13.55 10.12 -0.27
C LEU A 94 14.61 10.82 -1.14
N GLU A 95 14.39 12.09 -1.50
CA GLU A 95 15.38 12.88 -2.25
C GLU A 95 16.67 13.10 -1.47
N LYS A 96 16.56 13.34 -0.17
CA LYS A 96 17.72 13.46 0.72
C LYS A 96 18.52 12.16 0.76
N ASP A 97 17.84 11.02 0.90
CA ASP A 97 18.45 9.69 0.89
C ASP A 97 19.19 9.42 -0.43
N LEU A 98 18.53 9.67 -1.57
CA LEU A 98 19.14 9.56 -2.89
C LEU A 98 20.42 10.39 -3.03
N LYS A 99 20.40 11.66 -2.58
CA LYS A 99 21.56 12.55 -2.67
C LYS A 99 22.70 12.11 -1.73
N GLN A 100 22.37 11.64 -0.51
CA GLN A 100 23.36 11.19 0.46
C GLN A 100 24.06 9.90 0.03
N SER A 101 23.38 9.04 -0.69
CA SER A 101 23.89 7.77 -1.21
C SER A 101 24.48 7.88 -2.63
N ASP A 102 24.57 9.11 -3.16
CA ASP A 102 24.98 9.38 -4.55
C ASP A 102 24.17 8.53 -5.56
N TYR A 103 22.84 8.46 -5.35
CA TYR A 103 21.93 7.68 -6.19
C TYR A 103 22.32 6.20 -6.32
N SER A 104 22.76 5.60 -5.24
CA SER A 104 23.07 4.16 -5.22
C SER A 104 21.85 3.33 -5.70
N GLN A 105 22.12 2.16 -6.25
CA GLN A 105 21.05 1.26 -6.70
C GLN A 105 20.05 0.93 -5.57
N GLU A 106 20.55 0.80 -4.34
CA GLU A 106 19.71 0.56 -3.17
C GLU A 106 18.76 1.73 -2.89
N SER A 107 19.25 2.97 -2.91
CA SER A 107 18.42 4.15 -2.67
C SER A 107 17.43 4.40 -3.81
N ILE A 108 17.80 4.10 -5.06
CA ILE A 108 16.89 4.14 -6.21
C ILE A 108 15.78 3.12 -6.03
N HIS A 109 16.09 1.86 -5.67
CA HIS A 109 15.09 0.84 -5.42
C HIS A 109 14.20 1.17 -4.22
N HIS A 110 14.76 1.78 -3.17
CA HIS A 110 13.98 2.28 -2.04
C HIS A 110 12.99 3.36 -2.49
N PHE A 111 13.46 4.38 -3.21
CA PHE A 111 12.60 5.44 -3.77
C PHE A 111 11.46 4.86 -4.62
N LEU A 112 11.80 4.00 -5.58
CA LEU A 112 10.82 3.41 -6.50
C LEU A 112 9.81 2.52 -5.78
N GLY A 113 10.26 1.74 -4.80
CA GLY A 113 9.40 0.89 -4.00
C GLY A 113 8.37 1.70 -3.19
N ILE A 114 8.83 2.74 -2.47
CA ILE A 114 7.93 3.62 -1.72
C ILE A 114 6.93 4.32 -2.65
N CYS A 115 7.39 4.89 -3.77
CA CYS A 115 6.48 5.54 -4.73
C CYS A 115 5.47 4.56 -5.32
N LEU A 116 5.89 3.34 -5.66
CA LEU A 116 5.01 2.31 -6.21
C LEU A 116 3.95 1.89 -5.20
N GLY A 117 4.35 1.55 -3.97
CA GLY A 117 3.43 1.14 -2.92
C GLY A 117 2.42 2.23 -2.58
N TRP A 118 2.90 3.49 -2.46
CA TRP A 118 2.03 4.62 -2.20
C TRP A 118 1.04 4.88 -3.34
N LEU A 119 1.50 4.96 -4.59
CA LEU A 119 0.61 5.14 -5.75
C LEU A 119 -0.45 4.04 -5.82
N THR A 120 -0.04 2.79 -5.60
CA THR A 120 -0.96 1.65 -5.59
C THR A 120 -2.08 1.85 -4.58
N ALA A 121 -1.72 2.05 -3.31
CA ALA A 121 -2.70 2.23 -2.24
C ALA A 121 -3.56 3.48 -2.47
N HIS A 122 -2.93 4.60 -2.83
CA HIS A 122 -3.61 5.88 -3.01
C HIS A 122 -4.67 5.81 -4.11
N ILE A 123 -4.29 5.33 -5.30
CA ILE A 123 -5.23 5.23 -6.43
C ILE A 123 -6.35 4.23 -6.12
N MET A 124 -6.01 3.06 -5.60
CA MET A 124 -6.99 1.99 -5.41
C MET A 124 -7.97 2.27 -4.28
N ILE A 125 -7.54 2.97 -3.25
CA ILE A 125 -8.36 3.26 -2.08
C ILE A 125 -8.93 4.68 -2.16
N GLU A 126 -8.06 5.69 -2.24
CA GLU A 126 -8.45 7.07 -2.02
C GLU A 126 -9.02 7.74 -3.28
N ASP A 127 -8.34 7.61 -4.43
CA ASP A 127 -8.77 8.30 -5.66
C ASP A 127 -10.07 7.71 -6.20
N ARG A 128 -10.25 6.40 -6.10
CA ARG A 128 -11.49 5.72 -6.52
C ARG A 128 -12.70 6.10 -5.66
N ALA A 129 -12.47 6.54 -4.43
CA ALA A 129 -13.53 7.08 -3.57
C ALA A 129 -14.06 8.43 -4.09
N ILE A 130 -13.25 9.22 -4.78
CA ILE A 130 -13.65 10.51 -5.34
C ILE A 130 -14.86 10.36 -6.28
N THR A 131 -14.89 9.30 -7.07
CA THR A 131 -15.98 9.03 -8.04
C THR A 131 -16.99 8.00 -7.54
N GLY A 132 -16.91 7.60 -6.27
CA GLY A 132 -17.83 6.63 -5.65
C GLY A 132 -17.67 5.20 -6.17
N LYS A 133 -16.56 4.89 -6.84
CA LYS A 133 -16.22 3.51 -7.25
C LYS A 133 -15.84 2.64 -6.06
N VAL A 134 -15.36 3.27 -4.98
CA VAL A 134 -15.18 2.66 -3.66
C VAL A 134 -16.25 3.25 -2.75
N SER A 135 -16.99 2.42 -2.09
CA SER A 135 -18.06 2.83 -1.19
C SER A 135 -17.66 2.52 0.24
N TYR A 136 -17.23 3.53 0.98
CA TYR A 136 -17.05 3.41 2.44
C TYR A 136 -18.42 3.28 3.14
N LYS A 137 -19.04 2.12 3.01
CA LYS A 137 -20.33 1.81 3.66
C LYS A 137 -20.18 1.50 5.16
N TRP A 138 -19.27 2.18 5.84
CA TRP A 138 -19.06 1.99 7.27
C TRP A 138 -20.21 2.60 8.06
N LYS A 139 -21.26 1.82 8.29
CA LYS A 139 -22.31 2.22 9.23
C LYS A 139 -21.78 2.12 10.65
N LYS A 140 -21.77 3.24 11.36
CA LYS A 140 -21.68 3.26 12.83
C LYS A 140 -22.83 2.46 13.42
N ASP A 141 -22.61 1.20 13.73
CA ASP A 141 -23.55 0.42 14.53
C ASP A 141 -22.98 0.22 15.94
N LYS A 142 -23.77 0.65 16.89
CA LYS A 142 -23.47 0.58 18.32
C LYS A 142 -23.59 -0.88 18.78
N GLU A 143 -22.60 -1.34 19.55
CA GLU A 143 -22.59 -2.55 20.37
C GLU A 143 -22.39 -3.91 19.64
N GLY A 144 -21.23 -4.51 19.84
CA GLY A 144 -20.95 -5.94 19.53
C GLY A 144 -20.57 -6.26 18.09
N LYS A 145 -20.63 -5.32 17.16
CA LYS A 145 -20.38 -5.51 15.72
C LYS A 145 -19.03 -5.00 15.22
N ALA A 146 -18.14 -4.63 16.11
CA ALA A 146 -16.83 -4.06 15.71
C ALA A 146 -15.98 -5.10 14.92
N MET A 147 -16.05 -6.37 15.29
CA MET A 147 -15.32 -7.44 14.60
C MET A 147 -15.85 -7.68 13.17
N VAL A 148 -17.15 -7.85 13.01
CA VAL A 148 -17.78 -8.02 11.67
C VAL A 148 -17.47 -6.82 10.77
N ALA A 149 -17.48 -5.61 11.32
CA ALA A 149 -17.13 -4.42 10.57
C ALA A 149 -15.64 -4.40 10.18
N LEU A 150 -14.73 -4.93 11.00
CA LEU A 150 -13.31 -5.04 10.67
C LEU A 150 -13.06 -6.08 9.56
N GLU A 151 -13.75 -7.20 9.61
CA GLU A 151 -13.69 -8.26 8.58
C GLU A 151 -14.18 -7.75 7.23
N GLU A 152 -15.35 -7.09 7.23
CA GLU A 152 -15.87 -6.44 6.03
C GLU A 152 -14.89 -5.38 5.50
N ALA A 153 -14.30 -4.57 6.40
CA ALA A 153 -13.33 -3.55 6.06
C ALA A 153 -12.08 -4.09 5.39
N LEU A 154 -11.52 -5.13 5.99
CA LEU A 154 -10.34 -5.79 5.47
C LEU A 154 -10.64 -6.43 4.12
N SER A 155 -11.74 -7.16 4.03
CA SER A 155 -12.18 -7.80 2.80
C SER A 155 -12.33 -6.78 1.69
N ASP A 156 -13.11 -5.72 1.92
CA ASP A 156 -13.34 -4.65 0.94
C ASP A 156 -12.01 -3.97 0.54
N THR A 157 -11.12 -3.67 1.51
CA THR A 157 -9.82 -3.03 1.23
C THR A 157 -8.93 -3.93 0.38
N ILE A 158 -8.87 -5.23 0.69
CA ILE A 158 -8.07 -6.19 -0.07
C ILE A 158 -8.67 -6.42 -1.46
N GLU A 159 -9.99 -6.52 -1.58
CA GLU A 159 -10.67 -6.62 -2.88
C GLU A 159 -10.41 -5.38 -3.76
N GLU A 160 -10.41 -4.20 -3.18
CA GLU A 160 -10.12 -2.96 -3.90
C GLU A 160 -8.67 -2.91 -4.37
N ILE A 161 -7.71 -3.20 -3.49
CA ILE A 161 -6.27 -3.12 -3.82
C ILE A 161 -5.87 -4.17 -4.84
N PHE A 162 -6.26 -5.42 -4.62
CA PHE A 162 -5.82 -6.54 -5.44
C PHE A 162 -6.77 -6.84 -6.61
N ARG A 163 -7.95 -6.23 -6.65
CA ARG A 163 -9.01 -6.45 -7.66
C ARG A 163 -9.42 -7.92 -7.76
N LEU A 164 -9.39 -8.59 -6.64
CA LEU A 164 -9.73 -10.00 -6.48
C LEU A 164 -10.86 -10.12 -5.45
N GLN A 165 -11.77 -11.07 -5.66
CA GLN A 165 -12.76 -11.41 -4.64
C GLN A 165 -12.07 -12.13 -3.49
N THR A 166 -12.48 -11.84 -2.27
CA THR A 166 -11.94 -12.45 -1.06
C THR A 166 -12.93 -13.42 -0.43
N GLU A 167 -12.38 -14.43 0.20
CA GLU A 167 -13.11 -15.37 1.02
C GLU A 167 -12.43 -15.48 2.38
N ILE A 168 -13.18 -15.30 3.47
CA ILE A 168 -12.65 -15.49 4.83
C ILE A 168 -12.44 -16.99 5.04
N VAL A 169 -11.19 -17.39 5.21
CA VAL A 169 -10.80 -18.79 5.46
C VAL A 169 -10.80 -19.06 6.95
N SER A 170 -10.34 -18.12 7.77
CA SER A 170 -10.30 -18.25 9.22
C SER A 170 -10.41 -16.90 9.90
N GLU A 171 -11.24 -16.83 10.93
CA GLU A 171 -11.34 -15.72 11.89
C GLU A 171 -10.34 -15.87 13.06
N HIS A 172 -9.60 -16.98 13.08
CA HIS A 172 -8.59 -17.33 14.08
C HIS A 172 -7.36 -17.93 13.38
N TYR A 173 -6.73 -17.14 12.53
CA TYR A 173 -5.47 -17.54 11.92
C TYR A 173 -4.43 -17.78 13.01
N SER A 174 -3.81 -18.96 13.02
CA SER A 174 -2.87 -19.40 14.04
C SER A 174 -1.42 -19.43 13.58
N GLY A 175 -1.12 -18.75 12.45
CA GLY A 175 0.24 -18.67 11.92
C GLY A 175 0.62 -19.84 11.02
N GLU A 176 -0.38 -20.58 10.50
CA GLU A 176 -0.13 -21.64 9.54
C GLU A 176 0.61 -21.11 8.33
N ASP A 177 1.60 -21.89 7.87
CA ASP A 177 2.34 -21.60 6.65
C ASP A 177 1.43 -21.85 5.43
N PHE A 178 1.31 -20.86 4.58
CA PHE A 178 0.57 -20.95 3.31
C PHE A 178 1.47 -20.64 2.09
N GLY A 179 2.79 -20.72 2.26
CA GLY A 179 3.78 -20.55 1.21
C GLY A 179 4.74 -19.38 1.44
N GLU A 180 5.58 -19.11 0.45
CA GLU A 180 6.50 -17.97 0.51
C GLU A 180 5.72 -16.67 0.69
N SER A 181 6.04 -15.92 1.73
CA SER A 181 5.26 -14.76 2.14
C SER A 181 6.14 -13.57 2.51
N ILE A 182 5.63 -12.38 2.25
CA ILE A 182 6.18 -11.13 2.77
C ILE A 182 5.40 -10.80 4.04
N ILE A 183 6.11 -10.64 5.14
CA ILE A 183 5.52 -10.39 6.45
C ILE A 183 5.98 -9.03 6.95
N ASP A 184 5.06 -8.07 6.99
CA ASP A 184 5.32 -6.75 7.51
C ASP A 184 4.78 -6.62 8.94
N ARG A 185 5.61 -6.05 9.81
CA ARG A 185 5.28 -5.72 11.18
C ARG A 185 5.28 -4.22 11.36
N LEU A 186 4.12 -3.66 11.66
CA LEU A 186 3.94 -2.26 12.02
C LEU A 186 3.76 -2.14 13.53
N VAL A 187 4.44 -1.19 14.14
CA VAL A 187 4.30 -0.88 15.55
C VAL A 187 3.81 0.55 15.67
N TYR A 188 2.64 0.71 16.25
CA TYR A 188 2.07 1.99 16.60
C TYR A 188 2.16 2.17 18.11
N ARG A 189 2.40 3.40 18.56
CA ARG A 189 2.48 3.73 19.99
C ARG A 189 1.55 4.90 20.34
N SER A 190 0.77 4.72 21.40
CA SER A 190 -0.07 5.79 21.95
C SER A 190 0.77 6.85 22.68
N GLU A 191 0.18 8.01 22.97
CA GLU A 191 0.79 9.04 23.83
C GLU A 191 1.10 8.53 25.24
N GLU A 192 0.32 7.55 25.73
CA GLU A 192 0.55 6.86 27.01
C GLU A 192 1.63 5.79 26.95
N GLY A 193 2.23 5.57 25.78
CA GLY A 193 3.30 4.58 25.55
C GLY A 193 2.82 3.16 25.27
N ARG A 194 1.52 2.90 25.16
CA ARG A 194 0.98 1.56 24.85
C ARG A 194 1.24 1.20 23.38
N PRO A 195 1.88 0.09 23.09
CA PRO A 195 2.09 -0.34 21.70
C PRO A 195 0.88 -1.12 21.16
N ILE A 196 0.62 -0.94 19.87
CA ILE A 196 -0.19 -1.85 19.06
C ILE A 196 0.71 -2.37 17.95
N GLN A 197 0.72 -3.68 17.78
CA GLN A 197 1.45 -4.34 16.71
C GLN A 197 0.45 -4.88 15.68
N ILE A 198 0.68 -4.56 14.43
CA ILE A 198 -0.10 -5.05 13.30
C ILE A 198 0.84 -5.87 12.42
N PHE A 199 0.41 -7.06 12.03
CA PHE A 199 1.12 -7.90 11.09
C PHE A 199 0.26 -8.11 9.84
N LEU A 200 0.86 -7.85 8.69
CA LEU A 200 0.28 -8.17 7.39
C LEU A 200 1.16 -9.26 6.76
N VAL A 201 0.54 -10.37 6.43
CA VAL A 201 1.21 -11.52 5.79
C VAL A 201 0.62 -11.65 4.38
N LEU A 202 1.43 -11.41 3.37
CA LEU A 202 1.01 -11.46 1.97
C LEU A 202 1.77 -12.57 1.25
N GLU A 203 1.06 -13.51 0.65
CA GLU A 203 1.69 -14.52 -0.18
C GLU A 203 2.39 -13.88 -1.39
N GLU A 204 3.60 -14.36 -1.70
CA GLU A 204 4.45 -13.81 -2.77
C GLU A 204 3.74 -13.79 -4.12
N THR A 205 2.97 -14.84 -4.43
CA THR A 205 2.17 -14.94 -5.66
C THR A 205 1.16 -13.82 -5.82
N LEU A 206 0.44 -13.49 -4.75
CA LEU A 206 -0.52 -12.39 -4.73
C LEU A 206 0.16 -11.05 -5.03
N VAL A 207 1.29 -10.79 -4.35
CA VAL A 207 2.05 -9.55 -4.52
C VAL A 207 2.62 -9.43 -5.93
N LEU A 208 3.29 -10.48 -6.43
CA LEU A 208 3.93 -10.44 -7.74
C LEU A 208 2.92 -10.26 -8.87
N GLN A 209 1.76 -10.89 -8.81
CA GLN A 209 0.72 -10.73 -9.82
C GLN A 209 0.16 -9.30 -9.82
N THR A 210 -0.17 -8.77 -8.66
CA THR A 210 -0.74 -7.42 -8.54
C THR A 210 0.25 -6.36 -9.00
N VAL A 211 1.48 -6.39 -8.50
CA VAL A 211 2.51 -5.40 -8.88
C VAL A 211 2.89 -5.52 -10.35
N SER A 212 2.94 -6.75 -10.90
CA SER A 212 3.17 -6.96 -12.33
C SER A 212 2.09 -6.33 -13.19
N ALA A 213 0.84 -6.47 -12.77
CA ALA A 213 -0.30 -5.89 -13.47
C ALA A 213 -0.26 -4.36 -13.47
N MET A 214 -0.01 -3.76 -12.32
CA MET A 214 0.03 -2.30 -12.19
C MET A 214 1.19 -1.67 -12.97
N LEU A 215 2.34 -2.35 -13.01
CA LEU A 215 3.49 -1.92 -13.78
C LEU A 215 3.42 -2.27 -15.27
N ASP A 216 2.44 -3.08 -15.68
CA ASP A 216 2.41 -3.69 -17.01
C ASP A 216 3.78 -4.32 -17.35
N MET A 217 4.36 -5.03 -16.38
CA MET A 217 5.69 -5.60 -16.44
C MET A 217 5.78 -6.88 -15.60
N PRO A 218 6.15 -8.03 -16.19
CA PRO A 218 6.23 -9.26 -15.42
C PRO A 218 7.35 -9.22 -14.38
N LEU A 219 6.99 -9.41 -13.12
CA LEU A 219 7.90 -9.63 -12.00
C LEU A 219 7.98 -11.13 -11.71
N LYS A 220 9.20 -11.64 -11.53
CA LYS A 220 9.44 -13.09 -11.34
C LYS A 220 9.85 -13.47 -9.93
N LYS A 221 10.19 -12.48 -9.12
CA LYS A 221 10.65 -12.68 -7.73
C LYS A 221 10.46 -11.41 -6.92
N VAL A 222 10.32 -11.59 -5.63
CA VAL A 222 10.39 -10.50 -4.66
C VAL A 222 11.84 -10.05 -4.51
N ASP A 223 12.10 -8.80 -4.82
CA ASP A 223 13.37 -8.12 -4.59
C ASP A 223 13.17 -6.93 -3.63
N LYS A 224 14.24 -6.19 -3.35
CA LYS A 224 14.16 -5.02 -2.45
C LYS A 224 13.14 -3.97 -2.90
N LEU A 225 12.92 -3.81 -4.21
CA LEU A 225 11.92 -2.88 -4.73
C LEU A 225 10.52 -3.34 -4.34
N VAL A 226 10.19 -4.61 -4.61
CA VAL A 226 8.89 -5.21 -4.27
C VAL A 226 8.67 -5.19 -2.76
N THR A 227 9.68 -5.58 -1.96
CA THR A 227 9.59 -5.54 -0.49
C THR A 227 9.30 -4.12 0.03
N ASN A 228 9.97 -3.09 -0.53
CA ASN A 228 9.70 -1.70 -0.14
C ASN A 228 8.29 -1.24 -0.56
N ALA A 229 7.82 -1.66 -1.75
CA ALA A 229 6.46 -1.36 -2.19
C ALA A 229 5.40 -2.01 -1.29
N VAL A 230 5.60 -3.28 -0.92
CA VAL A 230 4.70 -4.00 0.00
C VAL A 230 4.68 -3.35 1.37
N ARG A 231 5.84 -2.96 1.91
CA ARG A 231 5.91 -2.28 3.21
C ARG A 231 5.13 -0.96 3.24
N GLU A 232 5.23 -0.16 2.18
CA GLU A 232 4.45 1.07 2.04
C GLU A 232 2.96 0.76 1.88
N LEU A 233 2.62 -0.22 1.06
CA LEU A 233 1.25 -0.69 0.88
C LEU A 233 0.65 -1.18 2.21
N SER A 234 1.37 -2.00 2.96
CA SER A 234 0.96 -2.50 4.28
C SER A 234 0.67 -1.37 5.27
N GLN A 235 1.48 -0.32 5.26
CA GLN A 235 1.25 0.85 6.09
C GLN A 235 -0.03 1.58 5.67
N ASN A 236 -0.24 1.81 4.39
CA ASN A 236 -1.46 2.47 3.90
C ASN A 236 -2.71 1.65 4.23
N ILE A 237 -2.67 0.32 4.09
CA ILE A 237 -3.78 -0.57 4.49
C ILE A 237 -4.07 -0.40 5.99
N ALA A 238 -3.04 -0.47 6.84
CA ALA A 238 -3.22 -0.37 8.27
C ALA A 238 -3.73 1.01 8.71
N GLU A 239 -3.26 2.10 8.09
CA GLU A 239 -3.72 3.46 8.35
C GLU A 239 -5.15 3.67 7.88
N HIS A 240 -5.50 3.17 6.69
CA HIS A 240 -6.86 3.24 6.15
C HIS A 240 -7.87 2.54 7.07
N ILE A 241 -7.57 1.29 7.45
CA ILE A 241 -8.40 0.54 8.40
C ILE A 241 -8.45 1.25 9.76
N GLY A 242 -7.32 1.78 10.24
CA GLY A 242 -7.22 2.52 11.49
C GLY A 242 -8.11 3.77 11.55
N ILE A 243 -8.24 4.51 10.47
CA ILE A 243 -9.13 5.68 10.36
C ILE A 243 -10.59 5.26 10.59
N HIS A 244 -11.02 4.13 10.04
CA HIS A 244 -12.39 3.65 10.16
C HIS A 244 -12.73 3.11 11.56
N PHE A 245 -11.75 2.49 12.24
CA PHE A 245 -11.94 1.93 13.57
C PHE A 245 -11.59 2.90 14.69
N HIS A 246 -11.37 4.19 14.37
CA HIS A 246 -10.97 5.18 15.36
C HIS A 246 -9.79 4.66 16.20
N LEU A 247 -8.85 3.92 15.56
CA LEU A 247 -7.53 3.79 16.15
C LEU A 247 -7.12 5.22 16.45
N PRO A 248 -6.99 5.57 17.72
CA PRO A 248 -7.06 6.96 18.15
C PRO A 248 -6.06 7.78 17.34
N SER A 249 -6.44 9.01 17.00
CA SER A 249 -5.54 10.07 16.49
C SER A 249 -4.26 10.25 17.34
N HIS A 250 -4.17 9.52 18.43
CA HIS A 250 -3.10 9.48 19.43
C HIS A 250 -2.05 8.39 19.19
N TYR A 251 -2.25 7.47 18.20
CA TYR A 251 -1.24 6.47 17.86
C TYR A 251 -0.36 6.98 16.74
N ARG A 252 0.96 6.89 16.93
CA ARG A 252 1.96 7.24 15.92
C ARG A 252 2.70 5.99 15.50
N LEU A 253 2.93 5.84 14.20
CA LEU A 253 3.79 4.79 13.68
C LEU A 253 5.21 4.98 14.24
N GLU A 254 5.69 3.99 14.98
CA GLU A 254 7.04 3.94 15.54
C GLU A 254 7.99 3.19 14.61
N SER A 255 7.52 2.10 14.02
CA SER A 255 8.32 1.31 13.08
C SER A 255 7.45 0.51 12.11
N ASN A 256 8.00 0.29 10.91
CA ASN A 256 7.46 -0.57 9.87
C ASN A 256 8.62 -1.39 9.29
N HIS A 257 8.61 -2.70 9.51
CA HIS A 257 9.69 -3.60 9.12
C HIS A 257 9.15 -4.90 8.55
N THR A 258 9.71 -5.32 7.42
CA THR A 258 9.56 -6.69 6.94
C THR A 258 10.38 -7.62 7.83
N ILE A 259 9.78 -8.69 8.31
CA ILE A 259 10.40 -9.69 9.18
C ILE A 259 10.46 -11.05 8.49
N ALA A 260 11.42 -11.87 8.92
CA ALA A 260 11.53 -13.24 8.42
C ALA A 260 10.40 -14.14 8.96
N SER A 261 9.99 -15.12 8.16
CA SER A 261 8.92 -16.09 8.52
C SER A 261 9.22 -16.78 9.85
N GLU A 262 10.48 -17.19 10.09
CA GLU A 262 10.88 -17.83 11.34
C GLU A 262 10.71 -16.90 12.55
N GLN A 263 10.96 -15.60 12.39
CA GLN A 263 10.76 -14.62 13.45
C GLN A 263 9.29 -14.40 13.75
N PHE A 264 8.45 -14.45 12.72
CA PHE A 264 7.01 -14.34 12.85
C PHE A 264 6.47 -15.56 13.62
N HIS A 265 6.78 -16.79 13.17
CA HIS A 265 6.31 -18.01 13.81
C HIS A 265 6.79 -18.17 15.25
N GLN A 266 8.03 -17.75 15.58
CA GLN A 266 8.52 -17.75 16.96
C GLN A 266 7.76 -16.80 17.89
N LYS A 267 7.23 -15.69 17.35
CA LYS A 267 6.47 -14.68 18.10
C LYS A 267 4.99 -14.92 18.05
N PHE A 268 4.53 -15.72 17.10
CA PHE A 268 3.13 -15.98 16.86
C PHE A 268 2.62 -17.05 17.83
N HIS A 269 1.88 -16.61 18.83
CA HIS A 269 1.04 -17.47 19.65
C HIS A 269 -0.37 -16.93 19.54
N VAL A 270 -1.33 -17.77 19.13
CA VAL A 270 -2.74 -17.39 18.93
C VAL A 270 -3.30 -16.67 20.14
N GLU A 271 -2.92 -17.08 21.33
CA GLU A 271 -3.35 -16.49 22.60
C GLU A 271 -2.84 -15.05 22.80
N ASN A 272 -1.89 -14.58 21.98
CA ASN A 272 -1.27 -13.26 22.07
C ASN A 272 -1.82 -12.26 21.04
N PHE A 273 -2.77 -12.66 20.19
CA PHE A 273 -3.39 -11.78 19.23
C PHE A 273 -4.84 -11.49 19.64
N ASP A 274 -5.19 -10.21 19.67
CA ASP A 274 -6.54 -9.77 19.94
C ASP A 274 -7.44 -10.03 18.72
N TYR A 275 -6.82 -10.10 17.53
CA TYR A 275 -7.49 -10.34 16.28
C TYR A 275 -6.54 -10.99 15.26
N SER A 276 -7.01 -12.00 14.54
CA SER A 276 -6.25 -12.63 13.45
C SER A 276 -7.20 -13.18 12.39
N LEU A 277 -7.04 -12.72 11.15
CA LEU A 277 -7.89 -13.07 10.01
C LEU A 277 -7.03 -13.62 8.89
N LEU A 278 -7.51 -14.68 8.23
CA LEU A 278 -6.94 -15.21 6.99
C LEU A 278 -7.97 -15.13 5.87
N LEU A 279 -7.57 -14.51 4.77
CA LEU A 279 -8.34 -14.36 3.55
C LEU A 279 -7.71 -15.14 2.40
N ASN A 280 -8.53 -15.77 1.57
CA ASN A 280 -8.14 -16.32 0.28
C ASN A 280 -8.64 -15.40 -0.83
N THR A 281 -7.77 -14.99 -1.74
CA THR A 281 -8.08 -14.13 -2.89
C THR A 281 -8.26 -14.94 -4.19
N GLY A 282 -8.18 -16.27 -4.13
CA GLY A 282 -8.14 -17.12 -5.34
C GLY A 282 -6.82 -17.08 -6.11
N THR A 283 -5.95 -16.12 -5.79
CA THR A 283 -4.60 -15.97 -6.37
C THR A 283 -3.51 -16.24 -5.34
N GLY A 284 -3.80 -15.96 -4.09
CA GLY A 284 -2.93 -16.18 -2.94
C GLY A 284 -3.63 -15.77 -1.65
N TYR A 285 -2.94 -15.99 -0.53
CA TYR A 285 -3.47 -15.71 0.80
C TYR A 285 -2.98 -14.37 1.34
N PHE A 286 -3.82 -13.79 2.19
CA PHE A 286 -3.52 -12.59 2.96
C PHE A 286 -3.96 -12.81 4.41
N ALA A 287 -3.06 -12.53 5.36
CA ALA A 287 -3.43 -12.54 6.77
C ALA A 287 -3.20 -11.18 7.42
N PHE A 288 -4.10 -10.82 8.34
CA PHE A 288 -4.05 -9.60 9.12
C PHE A 288 -4.21 -9.92 10.60
N CYS A 289 -3.22 -9.51 11.40
CA CYS A 289 -3.21 -9.81 12.83
C CYS A 289 -2.95 -8.53 13.63
N ILE A 290 -3.71 -8.33 14.72
CA ILE A 290 -3.54 -7.22 15.66
C ILE A 290 -3.20 -7.77 17.03
N ARG A 291 -2.22 -7.13 17.69
CA ARG A 291 -1.88 -7.34 19.09
C ARG A 291 -1.75 -5.99 19.78
N ALA A 292 -2.53 -5.78 20.83
CA ALA A 292 -2.40 -4.67 21.76
C ALA A 292 -1.74 -5.17 23.06
N ASP A 293 -0.64 -4.54 23.48
CA ASP A 293 0.08 -4.87 24.73
C ASP A 293 -0.38 -3.97 25.89
#